data_b968984f923542248f8e49b791a7f01a
#
_entry.id   b968984f923542248f8e49b791a7f01a
#
_cell.length_a   1.000
_cell.length_b   1.000
_cell.length_c   1.000
_cell.angle_alpha   90.00
_cell.angle_beta   90.00
_cell.angle_gamma   90.00
#
_symmetry.space_group_name_H-M   'P 1'
#
loop_
_entity.id
_entity.type
_entity.pdbx_description
1 polymer ?
#
loop_
_entity_poly.entity_id
_entity_poly.type
_entity_poly.pdbx_seq_one_letter_code
_entity_poly.pdbx_strand_id
1 'polypeptide(L)'
;MSFDLNTDKNKKIHFIGIGGISMSGLAALLLTKGYTVSGSDGKDSEILNKLRSSGAEIYIGHRESNLNSVDLVVYTAAIPNDNPEILEAKKQNIELMDRAEFLGYIMKGHKYNVAVAGTHGKTTTTSMLSNITLSANLDPTILVGGEVDAINGNFKIGESEYFVTEACEYKASFLKFFPYIGIILNIDADHLDYYKDINHIKDTFKEFTDLIPSDGYLVGCAEDNNVLEVLDYAKCNTISYGIEKGDVRAINISFNNKGCATFTVLHKGVELFDVTLNTTGKHNILNALASISTSIILNIPKEAIIEGLLNCKGAHKRFEYKGEFNGATIIDDYAHHPVEIDATLSTANLIKHNKIYCVFQPHTFTRTKTLFDEFTNCFSKADELILMDIYAAREKDTGLVSSNQLGDAIRNTDMNCINLHSHKEVADYLAKKASPGDLILTVGAGDVVNVGEILLKK
;
A
#
# COMPACT_ATOMS: atom_id res chain seq x y z
N MET A 1 1.95 4.66 33.84
CA MET A 1 2.98 3.60 33.68
C MET A 1 3.01 3.28 32.20
N SER A 2 4.12 3.44 31.54
CA SER A 2 4.19 3.09 30.10
C SER A 2 4.17 1.58 29.99
N PHE A 3 3.31 1.05 29.11
CA PHE A 3 3.26 -0.36 28.75
C PHE A 3 4.62 -0.82 28.19
N ASP A 4 5.14 -1.97 28.64
CA ASP A 4 6.39 -2.55 28.14
C ASP A 4 6.16 -3.98 27.63
N LEU A 5 6.34 -4.17 26.32
CA LEU A 5 6.19 -5.46 25.62
C LEU A 5 7.13 -6.57 26.18
N ASN A 6 8.19 -6.23 26.88
CA ASN A 6 9.12 -7.24 27.39
C ASN A 6 8.75 -7.71 28.81
N THR A 7 8.10 -6.87 29.60
CA THR A 7 7.81 -7.10 31.03
C THR A 7 6.34 -7.37 31.32
N ASP A 8 5.42 -6.87 30.49
CA ASP A 8 3.99 -6.81 30.77
C ASP A 8 3.17 -7.96 30.14
N LYS A 9 3.72 -9.16 30.02
CA LYS A 9 3.07 -10.31 29.36
C LYS A 9 1.72 -10.73 29.96
N ASN A 10 1.44 -10.37 31.19
CA ASN A 10 0.18 -10.69 31.88
C ASN A 10 -0.93 -9.67 31.59
N LYS A 11 -0.64 -8.60 30.86
CA LYS A 11 -1.63 -7.57 30.55
C LYS A 11 -2.55 -7.99 29.40
N LYS A 12 -3.81 -7.55 29.52
CA LYS A 12 -4.83 -7.74 28.46
C LYS A 12 -4.88 -6.50 27.57
N ILE A 13 -4.70 -6.73 26.28
CA ILE A 13 -4.69 -5.67 25.26
C ILE A 13 -5.95 -5.79 24.39
N HIS A 14 -6.69 -4.70 24.30
CA HIS A 14 -7.92 -4.62 23.51
C HIS A 14 -7.73 -3.79 22.25
N PHE A 15 -8.17 -4.33 21.10
CA PHE A 15 -8.09 -3.66 19.80
C PHE A 15 -9.46 -3.18 19.34
N ILE A 16 -9.66 -1.87 19.15
CA ILE A 16 -10.89 -1.32 18.54
C ILE A 16 -10.72 -1.24 17.03
N GLY A 17 -11.54 -1.96 16.27
CA GLY A 17 -11.41 -2.17 14.84
C GLY A 17 -10.38 -3.28 14.51
N ILE A 18 -10.38 -4.36 15.28
CA ILE A 18 -9.42 -5.47 15.21
C ILE A 18 -9.41 -6.20 13.86
N GLY A 19 -10.52 -6.17 13.11
CA GLY A 19 -10.64 -6.78 11.78
C GLY A 19 -9.96 -6.01 10.65
N GLY A 20 -9.46 -4.80 10.93
CA GLY A 20 -8.66 -4.04 9.96
C GLY A 20 -7.35 -4.76 9.62
N ILE A 21 -6.91 -4.67 8.35
CA ILE A 21 -5.72 -5.39 7.83
C ILE A 21 -4.50 -5.24 8.76
N SER A 22 -4.11 -4.02 9.08
CA SER A 22 -2.95 -3.76 9.95
C SER A 22 -3.21 -4.10 11.42
N MET A 23 -4.44 -3.88 11.92
CA MET A 23 -4.82 -4.16 13.32
C MET A 23 -4.78 -5.66 13.61
N SER A 24 -5.30 -6.47 12.70
CA SER A 24 -5.30 -7.93 12.82
C SER A 24 -3.89 -8.51 12.85
N GLY A 25 -2.96 -7.95 12.07
CA GLY A 25 -1.55 -8.31 12.11
C GLY A 25 -0.90 -8.04 13.47
N LEU A 26 -1.14 -6.85 14.03
CA LEU A 26 -0.64 -6.47 15.36
C LEU A 26 -1.23 -7.36 16.47
N ALA A 27 -2.53 -7.67 16.39
CA ALA A 27 -3.20 -8.57 17.32
C ALA A 27 -2.61 -10.00 17.24
N ALA A 28 -2.37 -10.52 16.04
CA ALA A 28 -1.75 -11.82 15.82
C ALA A 28 -0.32 -11.88 16.39
N LEU A 29 0.48 -10.80 16.22
CA LEU A 29 1.81 -10.68 16.84
C LEU A 29 1.74 -10.87 18.36
N LEU A 30 0.84 -10.16 19.01
CA LEU A 30 0.71 -10.25 20.48
C LEU A 30 0.29 -11.65 20.93
N LEU A 31 -0.65 -12.28 20.21
CA LEU A 31 -1.06 -13.66 20.51
C LEU A 31 0.11 -14.63 20.41
N THR A 32 0.94 -14.53 19.37
CA THR A 32 2.13 -15.38 19.20
C THR A 32 3.17 -15.12 20.30
N LYS A 33 3.28 -13.89 20.78
CA LYS A 33 4.15 -13.52 21.93
C LYS A 33 3.55 -13.91 23.29
N GLY A 34 2.35 -14.52 23.32
CA GLY A 34 1.70 -15.02 24.53
C GLY A 34 0.90 -14.00 25.32
N TYR A 35 0.53 -12.86 24.71
CA TYR A 35 -0.34 -11.86 25.33
C TYR A 35 -1.81 -12.28 25.31
N THR A 36 -2.59 -11.81 26.27
CA THR A 36 -4.05 -11.90 26.23
C THR A 36 -4.59 -10.77 25.35
N VAL A 37 -5.25 -11.13 24.24
CA VAL A 37 -5.78 -10.19 23.26
C VAL A 37 -7.29 -10.29 23.20
N SER A 38 -7.94 -9.13 23.26
CA SER A 38 -9.35 -8.98 22.90
C SER A 38 -9.52 -7.88 21.87
N GLY A 39 -10.68 -7.84 21.21
CA GLY A 39 -10.96 -6.72 20.31
C GLY A 39 -12.39 -6.73 19.79
N SER A 40 -12.76 -5.58 19.26
CA SER A 40 -14.09 -5.31 18.69
C SER A 40 -14.02 -4.91 17.23
N ASP A 41 -15.06 -5.23 16.46
CA ASP A 41 -15.27 -4.75 15.10
C ASP A 41 -16.75 -4.57 14.80
N GLY A 42 -17.06 -3.69 13.85
CA GLY A 42 -18.46 -3.41 13.47
C GLY A 42 -19.16 -4.58 12.74
N LYS A 43 -18.38 -5.45 12.06
CA LYS A 43 -18.90 -6.57 11.26
C LYS A 43 -18.02 -7.80 11.43
N ASP A 44 -18.62 -8.98 11.36
CA ASP A 44 -17.88 -10.23 11.35
C ASP A 44 -17.16 -10.46 10.00
N SER A 45 -16.01 -11.16 10.05
CA SER A 45 -15.19 -11.42 8.87
C SER A 45 -14.34 -12.68 9.05
N GLU A 46 -13.79 -13.17 7.94
CA GLU A 46 -12.86 -14.31 7.94
C GLU A 46 -11.57 -14.00 8.74
N ILE A 47 -11.10 -12.76 8.71
CA ILE A 47 -9.96 -12.29 9.50
C ILE A 47 -10.25 -12.46 11.00
N LEU A 48 -11.45 -12.08 11.44
CA LEU A 48 -11.86 -12.25 12.84
C LEU A 48 -11.96 -13.73 13.25
N ASN A 49 -12.40 -14.60 12.34
CA ASN A 49 -12.42 -16.03 12.58
C ASN A 49 -11.02 -16.62 12.77
N LYS A 50 -10.04 -16.19 11.97
CA LYS A 50 -8.63 -16.54 12.14
C LYS A 50 -8.09 -16.10 13.50
N LEU A 51 -8.38 -14.87 13.94
CA LEU A 51 -7.96 -14.35 15.24
C LEU A 51 -8.61 -15.11 16.41
N ARG A 52 -9.91 -15.45 16.31
CA ARG A 52 -10.60 -16.32 17.31
C ARG A 52 -9.91 -17.68 17.42
N SER A 53 -9.59 -18.30 16.29
CA SER A 53 -8.89 -19.60 16.25
C SER A 53 -7.47 -19.51 16.85
N SER A 54 -6.85 -18.34 16.83
CA SER A 54 -5.55 -18.06 17.44
C SER A 54 -5.65 -17.66 18.92
N GLY A 55 -6.86 -17.60 19.51
CA GLY A 55 -7.06 -17.35 20.92
C GLY A 55 -7.49 -15.92 21.30
N ALA A 56 -7.82 -15.07 20.33
CA ALA A 56 -8.35 -13.73 20.63
C ALA A 56 -9.82 -13.79 21.06
N GLU A 57 -10.19 -12.97 22.03
CA GLU A 57 -11.57 -12.73 22.44
C GLU A 57 -12.18 -11.62 21.55
N ILE A 58 -13.12 -11.98 20.67
CA ILE A 58 -13.64 -11.08 19.63
C ILE A 58 -15.10 -10.70 19.90
N TYR A 59 -15.37 -9.40 19.93
CA TYR A 59 -16.69 -8.82 20.08
C TYR A 59 -17.19 -8.20 18.75
N ILE A 60 -18.46 -8.43 18.41
CA ILE A 60 -19.10 -7.74 17.28
C ILE A 60 -19.92 -6.58 17.83
N GLY A 61 -19.60 -5.39 17.35
CA GLY A 61 -20.11 -4.10 17.84
C GLY A 61 -19.30 -3.53 18.99
N HIS A 62 -19.28 -2.19 19.06
CA HIS A 62 -18.53 -1.42 20.06
C HIS A 62 -19.41 -1.15 21.28
N ARG A 63 -18.96 -1.56 22.47
CA ARG A 63 -19.69 -1.42 23.74
C ARG A 63 -18.73 -1.19 24.90
N GLU A 64 -19.12 -0.38 25.87
CA GLU A 64 -18.36 -0.14 27.11
C GLU A 64 -17.97 -1.44 27.83
N SER A 65 -18.85 -2.45 27.83
CA SER A 65 -18.64 -3.75 28.47
C SER A 65 -17.52 -4.59 27.85
N ASN A 66 -17.02 -4.26 26.66
CA ASN A 66 -15.93 -4.98 26.01
C ASN A 66 -14.58 -4.72 26.70
N LEU A 67 -14.47 -3.69 27.54
CA LEU A 67 -13.23 -3.28 28.22
C LEU A 67 -13.03 -3.90 29.62
N ASN A 68 -13.68 -5.03 29.91
CA ASN A 68 -13.51 -5.69 31.19
C ASN A 68 -12.07 -6.19 31.38
N SER A 69 -11.41 -5.69 32.47
CA SER A 69 -10.03 -6.04 32.83
C SER A 69 -9.01 -5.82 31.70
N VAL A 70 -9.15 -4.73 30.96
CA VAL A 70 -8.23 -4.31 29.90
C VAL A 70 -7.19 -3.35 30.47
N ASP A 71 -5.91 -3.56 30.13
CA ASP A 71 -4.79 -2.72 30.59
C ASP A 71 -4.36 -1.69 29.53
N LEU A 72 -4.51 -2.02 28.24
CA LEU A 72 -4.18 -1.16 27.11
C LEU A 72 -5.24 -1.28 26.02
N VAL A 73 -5.65 -0.16 25.49
CA VAL A 73 -6.51 -0.09 24.29
C VAL A 73 -5.73 0.42 23.10
N VAL A 74 -5.71 -0.35 22.02
CA VAL A 74 -5.16 0.06 20.71
C VAL A 74 -6.30 0.33 19.74
N TYR A 75 -6.31 1.50 19.09
CA TYR A 75 -7.38 1.88 18.18
C TYR A 75 -6.87 2.38 16.83
N THR A 76 -7.69 2.21 15.78
CA THR A 76 -7.38 2.74 14.44
C THR A 76 -7.93 4.15 14.27
N ALA A 77 -7.26 4.97 13.45
CA ALA A 77 -7.70 6.32 13.08
C ALA A 77 -9.08 6.37 12.38
N ALA A 78 -9.65 5.22 12.02
CA ALA A 78 -10.99 5.09 11.46
C ALA A 78 -12.10 5.15 12.52
N ILE A 79 -11.77 4.94 13.78
CA ILE A 79 -12.72 4.97 14.91
C ILE A 79 -12.95 6.41 15.34
N PRO A 80 -14.21 6.88 15.40
CA PRO A 80 -14.53 8.24 15.85
C PRO A 80 -14.27 8.39 17.36
N ASN A 81 -14.00 9.64 17.78
CA ASN A 81 -13.64 9.94 19.17
C ASN A 81 -14.79 9.73 20.18
N ASP A 82 -16.03 9.63 19.69
CA ASP A 82 -17.24 9.36 20.46
C ASP A 82 -17.58 7.86 20.55
N ASN A 83 -16.70 6.99 20.08
CA ASN A 83 -16.86 5.55 20.23
C ASN A 83 -17.00 5.16 21.71
N PRO A 84 -17.99 4.32 22.10
CA PRO A 84 -18.25 3.98 23.50
C PRO A 84 -17.06 3.33 24.20
N GLU A 85 -16.24 2.55 23.50
CA GLU A 85 -15.04 1.94 24.08
C GLU A 85 -13.94 2.98 24.33
N ILE A 86 -13.76 3.97 23.44
CA ILE A 86 -12.80 5.08 23.66
C ILE A 86 -13.23 5.93 24.86
N LEU A 87 -14.54 6.22 24.97
CA LEU A 87 -15.07 7.00 26.09
C LEU A 87 -14.89 6.25 27.41
N GLU A 88 -15.20 4.97 27.44
CA GLU A 88 -15.06 4.14 28.65
C GLU A 88 -13.59 3.96 29.04
N ALA A 89 -12.67 3.76 28.08
CA ALA A 89 -11.24 3.70 28.35
C ALA A 89 -10.73 4.98 29.02
N LYS A 90 -11.15 6.16 28.56
CA LYS A 90 -10.82 7.44 29.18
C LYS A 90 -11.39 7.56 30.59
N LYS A 91 -12.63 7.12 30.83
CA LYS A 91 -13.29 7.13 32.12
C LYS A 91 -12.60 6.23 33.14
N GLN A 92 -12.13 5.06 32.71
CA GLN A 92 -11.39 4.12 33.55
C GLN A 92 -9.87 4.44 33.65
N ASN A 93 -9.38 5.50 32.97
CA ASN A 93 -7.96 5.82 32.85
C ASN A 93 -7.11 4.66 32.28
N ILE A 94 -7.69 3.86 31.37
CA ILE A 94 -6.95 2.86 30.62
C ILE A 94 -6.06 3.58 29.60
N GLU A 95 -4.82 3.13 29.45
CA GLU A 95 -3.90 3.68 28.46
C GLU A 95 -4.43 3.46 27.03
N LEU A 96 -4.42 4.53 26.21
CA LEU A 96 -4.89 4.53 24.83
C LEU A 96 -3.72 4.79 23.90
N MET A 97 -3.48 3.91 22.94
CA MET A 97 -2.51 4.10 21.88
C MET A 97 -3.20 4.01 20.51
N ASP A 98 -2.92 4.93 19.63
CA ASP A 98 -3.32 4.69 18.24
C ASP A 98 -2.43 3.60 17.58
N ARG A 99 -2.93 3.07 16.47
CA ARG A 99 -2.24 2.00 15.73
C ARG A 99 -0.79 2.33 15.38
N ALA A 100 -0.52 3.57 14.98
CA ALA A 100 0.82 3.97 14.54
C ALA A 100 1.77 4.09 15.75
N GLU A 101 1.30 4.59 16.89
CA GLU A 101 2.05 4.60 18.15
C GLU A 101 2.41 3.19 18.59
N PHE A 102 1.41 2.29 18.56
CA PHE A 102 1.62 0.91 18.95
C PHE A 102 2.60 0.18 18.01
N LEU A 103 2.49 0.41 16.69
CA LEU A 103 3.43 -0.12 15.72
C LEU A 103 4.85 0.41 15.96
N GLY A 104 5.01 1.73 16.14
CA GLY A 104 6.30 2.33 16.49
C GLY A 104 6.88 1.74 17.78
N TYR A 105 6.03 1.46 18.75
CA TYR A 105 6.46 0.82 19.99
C TYR A 105 7.01 -0.61 19.74
N ILE A 106 6.35 -1.39 18.86
CA ILE A 106 6.86 -2.72 18.45
C ILE A 106 8.21 -2.61 17.73
N MET A 107 8.36 -1.60 16.86
CA MET A 107 9.62 -1.38 16.12
C MET A 107 10.83 -1.20 17.03
N LYS A 108 10.68 -0.60 18.23
CA LYS A 108 11.78 -0.41 19.20
C LYS A 108 12.45 -1.72 19.64
N GLY A 109 11.74 -2.84 19.53
CA GLY A 109 12.29 -4.16 19.81
C GLY A 109 13.18 -4.75 18.73
N HIS A 110 13.36 -4.06 17.59
CA HIS A 110 14.13 -4.53 16.45
C HIS A 110 15.25 -3.53 16.11
N LYS A 111 16.39 -4.03 15.66
CA LYS A 111 17.55 -3.19 15.33
C LYS A 111 17.47 -2.61 13.91
N TYR A 112 17.09 -3.44 12.95
CA TYR A 112 17.05 -3.08 11.54
C TYR A 112 15.61 -2.85 11.09
N ASN A 113 15.06 -1.70 11.51
CA ASN A 113 13.71 -1.28 11.10
C ASN A 113 13.76 -0.60 9.73
N VAL A 114 13.13 -1.21 8.73
CA VAL A 114 12.97 -0.66 7.39
C VAL A 114 11.55 -0.11 7.27
N ALA A 115 11.42 1.20 7.08
CA ALA A 115 10.15 1.90 6.94
C ALA A 115 10.00 2.46 5.51
N VAL A 116 9.05 1.91 4.75
CA VAL A 116 8.82 2.27 3.34
C VAL A 116 7.75 3.36 3.26
N ALA A 117 8.18 4.59 2.99
CA ALA A 117 7.33 5.77 2.84
C ALA A 117 7.25 6.25 1.38
N GLY A 118 6.34 7.16 1.11
CA GLY A 118 6.09 7.77 -0.20
C GLY A 118 4.62 7.75 -0.54
N THR A 119 4.18 8.59 -1.44
CA THR A 119 2.78 8.65 -1.86
C THR A 119 2.36 7.36 -2.54
N HIS A 120 3.16 6.85 -3.47
CA HIS A 120 2.87 5.67 -4.30
C HIS A 120 3.95 4.59 -4.15
N GLY A 121 3.58 3.32 -4.39
CA GLY A 121 4.53 2.20 -4.48
C GLY A 121 4.89 1.52 -3.16
N LYS A 122 4.45 2.02 -2.01
CA LYS A 122 4.76 1.47 -0.66
C LYS A 122 4.55 -0.04 -0.55
N THR A 123 3.35 -0.50 -0.84
CA THR A 123 2.97 -1.93 -0.73
C THR A 123 3.82 -2.82 -1.63
N THR A 124 4.06 -2.40 -2.86
CA THR A 124 4.87 -3.17 -3.81
C THR A 124 6.33 -3.25 -3.37
N THR A 125 6.92 -2.12 -2.95
CA THR A 125 8.31 -2.09 -2.46
C THR A 125 8.47 -2.91 -1.18
N THR A 126 7.52 -2.80 -0.24
CA THR A 126 7.52 -3.62 0.98
C THR A 126 7.38 -5.11 0.65
N SER A 127 6.57 -5.48 -0.34
CA SER A 127 6.47 -6.85 -0.85
C SER A 127 7.79 -7.34 -1.47
N MET A 128 8.47 -6.53 -2.28
CA MET A 128 9.79 -6.86 -2.85
C MET A 128 10.84 -7.08 -1.76
N LEU A 129 10.93 -6.16 -0.78
CA LEU A 129 11.82 -6.30 0.37
C LEU A 129 11.50 -7.53 1.22
N SER A 130 10.23 -7.84 1.40
CA SER A 130 9.79 -9.04 2.11
C SER A 130 10.30 -10.30 1.42
N ASN A 131 10.13 -10.40 0.09
CA ASN A 131 10.64 -11.54 -0.67
C ASN A 131 12.17 -11.65 -0.61
N ILE A 132 12.89 -10.52 -0.75
CA ILE A 132 14.36 -10.50 -0.67
C ILE A 132 14.84 -10.97 0.71
N THR A 133 14.27 -10.42 1.78
CA THR A 133 14.69 -10.77 3.16
C THR A 133 14.36 -12.21 3.53
N LEU A 134 13.25 -12.77 2.99
CA LEU A 134 12.91 -14.18 3.12
C LEU A 134 13.86 -15.07 2.32
N SER A 135 14.19 -14.72 1.07
CA SER A 135 15.18 -15.46 0.26
C SER A 135 16.59 -15.43 0.88
N ALA A 136 16.90 -14.36 1.63
CA ALA A 136 18.15 -14.27 2.40
C ALA A 136 18.12 -15.04 3.74
N ASN A 137 17.00 -15.71 4.07
CA ASN A 137 16.78 -16.43 5.35
C ASN A 137 16.98 -15.54 6.59
N LEU A 138 16.62 -14.26 6.50
CA LEU A 138 16.77 -13.32 7.61
C LEU A 138 15.65 -13.41 8.66
N ASP A 139 14.59 -14.15 8.40
CA ASP A 139 13.40 -14.31 9.26
C ASP A 139 12.86 -12.98 9.84
N PRO A 140 12.52 -11.98 8.99
CA PRO A 140 12.06 -10.69 9.44
C PRO A 140 10.63 -10.73 9.98
N THR A 141 10.31 -9.79 10.90
CA THR A 141 8.92 -9.38 11.11
C THR A 141 8.49 -8.46 9.98
N ILE A 142 7.35 -8.74 9.35
CA ILE A 142 6.87 -8.04 8.16
C ILE A 142 5.43 -7.56 8.40
N LEU A 143 5.16 -6.29 8.06
CA LEU A 143 3.81 -5.72 8.03
C LEU A 143 3.60 -4.97 6.71
N VAL A 144 2.69 -5.47 5.86
CA VAL A 144 2.39 -4.90 4.53
C VAL A 144 0.94 -4.42 4.52
N GLY A 145 0.64 -3.36 3.77
CA GLY A 145 -0.72 -2.82 3.63
C GLY A 145 -1.66 -3.65 2.73
N GLY A 146 -1.16 -4.69 2.08
CA GLY A 146 -1.91 -5.60 1.22
C GLY A 146 -1.53 -7.06 1.45
N GLU A 147 -2.27 -8.00 0.90
CA GLU A 147 -1.93 -9.43 0.95
C GLU A 147 -0.75 -9.74 0.03
N VAL A 148 0.20 -10.52 0.53
CA VAL A 148 1.42 -10.95 -0.17
C VAL A 148 1.56 -12.46 -0.06
N ASP A 149 1.68 -13.15 -1.20
CA ASP A 149 1.77 -14.62 -1.28
C ASP A 149 2.92 -15.18 -0.43
N ALA A 150 4.08 -14.53 -0.44
CA ALA A 150 5.28 -14.99 0.26
C ALA A 150 5.11 -15.16 1.78
N ILE A 151 4.12 -14.49 2.37
CA ILE A 151 3.82 -14.55 3.80
C ILE A 151 2.40 -15.05 4.09
N ASN A 152 1.66 -15.51 3.04
CA ASN A 152 0.26 -15.96 3.12
C ASN A 152 -0.66 -14.96 3.84
N GLY A 153 -0.50 -13.67 3.53
CA GLY A 153 -1.27 -12.59 4.15
C GLY A 153 -0.55 -11.25 4.11
N ASN A 154 -0.83 -10.42 5.09
CA ASN A 154 -0.28 -9.07 5.19
C ASN A 154 0.70 -8.90 6.35
N PHE A 155 0.94 -9.97 7.10
CA PHE A 155 1.74 -9.93 8.32
C PHE A 155 2.48 -11.26 8.52
N LYS A 156 3.78 -11.18 8.92
CA LYS A 156 4.62 -12.29 9.36
C LYS A 156 5.38 -11.90 10.61
N ILE A 157 5.43 -12.77 11.59
CA ILE A 157 6.29 -12.63 12.74
C ILE A 157 7.59 -13.36 12.47
N GLY A 158 8.72 -12.65 12.61
CA GLY A 158 10.06 -13.22 12.62
C GLY A 158 10.68 -13.11 14.01
N GLU A 159 11.68 -13.92 14.25
CA GLU A 159 12.44 -13.91 15.53
C GLU A 159 13.73 -13.09 15.43
N SER A 160 14.03 -12.54 14.27
CA SER A 160 15.27 -11.80 14.04
C SER A 160 15.17 -10.31 14.39
N GLU A 161 16.29 -9.61 14.28
CA GLU A 161 16.38 -8.15 14.50
C GLU A 161 15.83 -7.30 13.35
N TYR A 162 15.26 -7.92 12.31
CA TYR A 162 14.75 -7.22 11.11
C TYR A 162 13.25 -6.99 11.20
N PHE A 163 12.85 -5.75 10.91
CA PHE A 163 11.45 -5.37 10.78
C PHE A 163 11.23 -4.60 9.48
N VAL A 164 10.29 -5.04 8.63
CA VAL A 164 9.97 -4.39 7.36
C VAL A 164 8.50 -3.96 7.39
N THR A 165 8.24 -2.66 7.21
CA THR A 165 6.87 -2.13 7.25
C THR A 165 6.64 -0.98 6.29
N GLU A 166 5.39 -0.79 5.89
CA GLU A 166 4.96 0.45 5.25
C GLU A 166 4.86 1.57 6.28
N ALA A 167 5.25 2.77 5.85
CA ALA A 167 5.21 4.00 6.63
C ALA A 167 4.25 4.99 5.95
N CYS A 168 2.97 4.95 6.36
CA CYS A 168 1.93 5.79 5.77
C CYS A 168 2.05 7.24 6.25
N GLU A 169 2.11 8.16 5.30
CA GLU A 169 2.17 9.60 5.55
C GLU A 169 0.83 10.19 6.01
N TYR A 170 -0.28 9.52 5.75
CA TYR A 170 -1.60 10.04 6.12
C TYR A 170 -1.72 10.36 7.61
N LYS A 171 -2.17 11.59 7.91
CA LYS A 171 -2.21 12.16 9.28
C LYS A 171 -0.86 12.12 10.00
N ALA A 172 0.23 12.20 9.24
CA ALA A 172 1.61 12.14 9.76
C ALA A 172 1.88 10.88 10.62
N SER A 173 1.18 9.77 10.35
CA SER A 173 1.25 8.55 11.16
C SER A 173 2.66 7.97 11.26
N PHE A 174 3.46 8.09 10.19
CA PHE A 174 4.83 7.58 10.13
C PHE A 174 5.81 8.33 11.06
N LEU A 175 5.45 9.52 11.57
CA LEU A 175 6.25 10.25 12.56
C LEU A 175 6.28 9.59 13.94
N LYS A 176 5.48 8.53 14.13
CA LYS A 176 5.49 7.71 15.35
C LYS A 176 6.41 6.50 15.26
N PHE A 177 7.10 6.32 14.14
CA PHE A 177 7.96 5.18 13.85
C PHE A 177 9.41 5.42 14.30
N PHE A 178 10.19 4.35 14.34
CA PHE A 178 11.61 4.36 14.70
C PHE A 178 12.43 3.66 13.60
N PRO A 179 12.54 4.25 12.41
CA PRO A 179 13.27 3.64 11.31
C PRO A 179 14.79 3.69 11.54
N TYR A 180 15.49 2.58 11.28
CA TYR A 180 16.93 2.58 11.04
C TYR A 180 17.23 2.86 9.55
N ILE A 181 16.37 2.35 8.66
CA ILE A 181 16.37 2.67 7.23
C ILE A 181 15.01 3.23 6.86
N GLY A 182 14.97 4.50 6.47
CA GLY A 182 13.82 5.13 5.85
C GLY A 182 13.94 5.06 4.33
N ILE A 183 12.83 4.74 3.65
CA ILE A 183 12.74 4.78 2.20
C ILE A 183 11.71 5.81 1.82
N ILE A 184 12.02 6.72 0.90
CA ILE A 184 11.07 7.67 0.31
C ILE A 184 11.01 7.44 -1.19
N LEU A 185 9.89 6.91 -1.67
CA LEU A 185 9.71 6.51 -3.06
C LEU A 185 9.41 7.69 -3.98
N ASN A 186 8.51 8.56 -3.54
CA ASN A 186 8.03 9.75 -4.23
C ASN A 186 7.24 10.62 -3.26
N ILE A 187 7.05 11.90 -3.60
CA ILE A 187 6.26 12.85 -2.81
C ILE A 187 5.33 13.62 -3.76
N ASP A 188 4.06 13.25 -3.75
CA ASP A 188 2.99 13.87 -4.52
C ASP A 188 1.93 14.55 -3.63
N ALA A 189 1.09 15.38 -4.24
CA ALA A 189 -0.02 16.04 -3.56
C ALA A 189 -1.19 15.08 -3.36
N ASP A 190 -1.17 14.29 -2.28
CA ASP A 190 -2.28 13.45 -1.83
C ASP A 190 -2.68 13.81 -0.39
N HIS A 191 -3.81 13.29 0.07
CA HIS A 191 -4.32 13.52 1.42
C HIS A 191 -4.50 15.02 1.78
N LEU A 192 -4.97 15.82 0.80
CA LEU A 192 -5.21 17.26 0.97
C LEU A 192 -6.42 17.58 1.89
N ASP A 193 -7.10 16.56 2.41
CA ASP A 193 -8.01 16.63 3.54
C ASP A 193 -7.27 16.86 4.88
N TYR A 194 -6.00 16.48 4.96
CA TYR A 194 -5.12 16.67 6.11
C TYR A 194 -4.00 17.69 5.85
N TYR A 195 -3.30 17.56 4.73
CA TYR A 195 -2.21 18.46 4.36
C TYR A 195 -2.73 19.72 3.66
N LYS A 196 -2.11 20.87 3.94
CA LYS A 196 -2.48 22.14 3.31
C LYS A 196 -2.08 22.20 1.85
N ASP A 197 -0.88 21.75 1.55
CA ASP A 197 -0.26 21.77 0.23
C ASP A 197 0.96 20.85 0.17
N ILE A 198 1.60 20.77 -0.99
CA ILE A 198 2.79 19.95 -1.22
C ILE A 198 3.98 20.35 -0.30
N ASN A 199 4.11 21.61 0.11
CA ASN A 199 5.19 22.02 0.99
C ASN A 199 4.98 21.46 2.40
N HIS A 200 3.73 21.48 2.89
CA HIS A 200 3.41 20.85 4.17
C HIS A 200 3.67 19.32 4.15
N ILE A 201 3.43 18.67 3.02
CA ILE A 201 3.79 17.24 2.83
C ILE A 201 5.31 17.08 2.91
N LYS A 202 6.08 17.85 2.12
CA LYS A 202 7.55 17.81 2.13
C LYS A 202 8.15 18.05 3.53
N ASP A 203 7.64 19.03 4.24
CA ASP A 203 8.11 19.33 5.61
C ASP A 203 7.85 18.13 6.55
N THR A 204 6.70 17.47 6.43
CA THR A 204 6.40 16.26 7.19
C THR A 204 7.34 15.09 6.81
N PHE A 205 7.73 14.96 5.54
CA PHE A 205 8.76 14.00 5.14
C PHE A 205 10.16 14.37 5.67
N LYS A 206 10.51 15.66 5.79
CA LYS A 206 11.74 16.08 6.47
C LYS A 206 11.73 15.70 7.95
N GLU A 207 10.60 15.91 8.66
CA GLU A 207 10.42 15.43 10.03
C GLU A 207 10.59 13.92 10.17
N PHE A 208 10.08 13.14 9.18
CA PHE A 208 10.30 11.69 9.15
C PHE A 208 11.79 11.34 9.05
N THR A 209 12.59 12.09 8.28
CA THR A 209 14.05 11.82 8.21
C THR A 209 14.77 12.12 9.51
N ASP A 210 14.28 13.06 10.33
CA ASP A 210 14.85 13.36 11.65
C ASP A 210 14.65 12.21 12.66
N LEU A 211 13.78 11.24 12.38
CA LEU A 211 13.62 10.03 13.19
C LEU A 211 14.71 8.97 12.93
N ILE A 212 15.42 9.08 11.81
CA ILE A 212 16.49 8.14 11.45
C ILE A 212 17.75 8.50 12.25
N PRO A 213 18.38 7.56 12.98
CA PRO A 213 19.60 7.84 13.71
C PRO A 213 20.74 8.21 12.76
N SER A 214 21.77 8.90 13.26
CA SER A 214 22.90 9.40 12.45
C SER A 214 23.71 8.31 11.75
N ASP A 215 23.72 7.10 12.29
CA ASP A 215 24.31 5.90 11.70
C ASP A 215 23.32 5.09 10.82
N GLY A 216 22.06 5.49 10.79
CA GLY A 216 21.03 4.94 9.91
C GLY A 216 21.09 5.47 8.49
N TYR A 217 20.11 5.12 7.67
CA TYR A 217 20.11 5.43 6.24
C TYR A 217 18.76 5.96 5.75
N LEU A 218 18.82 6.93 4.85
CA LEU A 218 17.70 7.34 4.01
C LEU A 218 17.94 6.90 2.56
N VAL A 219 17.01 6.14 2.01
CA VAL A 219 16.99 5.71 0.61
C VAL A 219 15.94 6.54 -0.14
N GLY A 220 16.31 7.25 -1.22
CA GLY A 220 15.39 8.14 -1.93
C GLY A 220 15.50 8.10 -3.44
N CYS A 221 14.38 8.29 -4.14
CA CYS A 221 14.30 8.34 -5.59
C CYS A 221 14.91 9.65 -6.12
N ALA A 222 16.00 9.56 -6.91
CA ALA A 222 16.67 10.70 -7.50
C ALA A 222 15.91 11.33 -8.69
N GLU A 223 14.84 10.69 -9.16
CA GLU A 223 14.03 11.20 -10.27
C GLU A 223 12.88 12.08 -9.80
N ASP A 224 12.60 12.08 -8.50
CA ASP A 224 11.61 12.95 -7.87
C ASP A 224 12.29 14.16 -7.21
N ASN A 225 11.99 15.35 -7.69
CA ASN A 225 12.62 16.59 -7.19
C ASN A 225 12.24 16.90 -5.73
N ASN A 226 11.04 16.51 -5.28
CA ASN A 226 10.62 16.69 -3.89
C ASN A 226 11.40 15.74 -2.96
N VAL A 227 11.68 14.52 -3.43
CA VAL A 227 12.52 13.55 -2.70
C VAL A 227 13.97 14.01 -2.64
N LEU A 228 14.53 14.57 -3.73
CA LEU A 228 15.89 15.15 -3.73
C LEU A 228 16.03 16.25 -2.67
N GLU A 229 15.03 17.13 -2.55
CA GLU A 229 15.02 18.19 -1.51
C GLU A 229 15.04 17.61 -0.09
N VAL A 230 14.37 16.47 0.14
CA VAL A 230 14.37 15.78 1.43
C VAL A 230 15.67 15.02 1.67
N LEU A 231 16.28 14.44 0.63
CA LEU A 231 17.61 13.80 0.72
C LEU A 231 18.69 14.82 1.11
N ASP A 232 18.65 16.03 0.52
CA ASP A 232 19.59 17.13 0.83
C ASP A 232 19.42 17.64 2.28
N TYR A 233 18.22 17.55 2.85
CA TYR A 233 17.94 17.93 4.24
C TYR A 233 18.42 16.89 5.26
N ALA A 234 18.48 15.62 4.89
CA ALA A 234 18.71 14.50 5.80
C ALA A 234 20.07 14.61 6.54
N LYS A 235 20.08 14.24 7.83
CA LYS A 235 21.27 14.25 8.72
C LYS A 235 21.92 12.87 8.89
N CYS A 236 21.27 11.82 8.39
CA CYS A 236 21.76 10.44 8.36
C CYS A 236 22.52 10.14 7.06
N ASN A 237 22.99 8.91 6.88
CA ASN A 237 23.56 8.49 5.60
C ASN A 237 22.47 8.44 4.53
N THR A 238 22.80 8.81 3.29
CA THR A 238 21.86 8.80 2.18
C THR A 238 22.34 7.90 1.04
N ILE A 239 21.40 7.23 0.37
CA ILE A 239 21.60 6.53 -0.89
C ILE A 239 20.47 6.93 -1.84
N SER A 240 20.82 7.47 -2.98
CA SER A 240 19.88 7.80 -4.04
C SER A 240 19.77 6.69 -5.07
N TYR A 241 18.57 6.52 -5.67
CA TYR A 241 18.37 5.54 -6.74
C TYR A 241 17.51 6.12 -7.87
N GLY A 242 17.63 5.55 -9.06
CA GLY A 242 16.82 5.90 -10.22
C GLY A 242 17.23 5.19 -11.49
N ILE A 243 16.61 5.51 -12.60
CA ILE A 243 16.96 4.99 -13.94
C ILE A 243 18.03 5.89 -14.56
N GLU A 244 17.76 7.20 -14.62
CA GLU A 244 18.66 8.18 -15.23
C GLU A 244 19.68 8.74 -14.24
N LYS A 245 19.31 8.86 -12.96
CA LYS A 245 20.10 9.51 -11.90
C LYS A 245 20.17 8.61 -10.66
N GLY A 246 21.13 8.87 -9.78
CA GLY A 246 21.25 8.19 -8.48
C GLY A 246 22.51 7.33 -8.34
N ASP A 247 22.80 6.96 -7.09
CA ASP A 247 23.91 6.07 -6.73
C ASP A 247 23.66 4.63 -7.21
N VAL A 248 22.41 4.17 -7.13
CA VAL A 248 21.96 2.85 -7.60
C VAL A 248 21.05 3.04 -8.80
N ARG A 249 21.40 2.46 -9.95
CA ARG A 249 20.70 2.69 -11.22
C ARG A 249 20.37 1.39 -11.93
N ALA A 250 19.34 1.44 -12.78
CA ALA A 250 19.03 0.39 -13.75
C ALA A 250 19.51 0.80 -15.15
N ILE A 251 20.33 -0.04 -15.75
CA ILE A 251 20.79 0.12 -17.15
C ILE A 251 20.42 -1.12 -17.96
N ASN A 252 20.56 -1.08 -19.29
CA ASN A 252 20.25 -2.20 -20.19
C ASN A 252 18.81 -2.75 -20.01
N ILE A 253 17.85 -1.83 -19.81
CA ILE A 253 16.46 -2.20 -19.52
C ILE A 253 15.79 -2.81 -20.76
N SER A 254 15.16 -3.96 -20.57
CA SER A 254 14.32 -4.63 -21.56
C SER A 254 13.05 -5.17 -20.91
N PHE A 255 12.00 -5.38 -21.72
CA PHE A 255 10.70 -5.88 -21.24
C PHE A 255 10.35 -7.16 -21.99
N ASN A 256 9.82 -8.15 -21.28
CA ASN A 256 9.25 -9.35 -21.89
C ASN A 256 7.79 -9.10 -22.35
N ASN A 257 7.18 -10.12 -22.98
CA ASN A 257 5.80 -10.03 -23.51
C ASN A 257 4.73 -9.82 -22.43
N LYS A 258 5.06 -9.97 -21.14
CA LYS A 258 4.19 -9.67 -20.01
C LYS A 258 4.46 -8.30 -19.40
N GLY A 259 5.35 -7.50 -20.00
CA GLY A 259 5.74 -6.19 -19.49
C GLY A 259 6.60 -6.22 -18.23
N CYS A 260 7.19 -7.38 -17.89
CA CYS A 260 8.13 -7.50 -16.78
C CYS A 260 9.54 -7.11 -17.25
N ALA A 261 10.23 -6.30 -16.44
CA ALA A 261 11.53 -5.75 -16.78
C ALA A 261 12.69 -6.71 -16.46
N THR A 262 13.71 -6.70 -17.32
CA THR A 262 15.07 -7.19 -17.01
C THR A 262 16.02 -6.02 -17.16
N PHE A 263 16.96 -5.85 -16.21
CA PHE A 263 17.93 -4.76 -16.22
C PHE A 263 19.21 -5.14 -15.44
N THR A 264 20.30 -4.43 -15.74
CA THR A 264 21.56 -4.52 -15.00
C THR A 264 21.58 -3.47 -13.89
N VAL A 265 21.94 -3.87 -12.67
CA VAL A 265 22.10 -2.95 -11.52
C VAL A 265 23.49 -2.33 -11.56
N LEU A 266 23.52 -0.99 -11.58
CA LEU A 266 24.74 -0.18 -11.48
C LEU A 266 24.77 0.49 -10.09
N HIS A 267 25.88 0.38 -9.34
CA HIS A 267 26.10 1.10 -8.08
C HIS A 267 27.38 1.90 -8.14
N LYS A 268 27.28 3.23 -8.05
CA LYS A 268 28.42 4.17 -8.12
C LYS A 268 29.32 3.92 -9.33
N GLY A 269 28.72 3.65 -10.48
CA GLY A 269 29.43 3.41 -11.74
C GLY A 269 29.94 1.98 -11.96
N VAL A 270 29.72 1.05 -11.04
CA VAL A 270 30.11 -0.37 -11.14
C VAL A 270 28.88 -1.24 -11.41
N GLU A 271 28.91 -2.04 -12.47
CA GLU A 271 27.89 -3.05 -12.73
C GLU A 271 28.01 -4.20 -11.70
N LEU A 272 26.88 -4.53 -11.06
CA LEU A 272 26.86 -5.54 -9.99
C LEU A 272 26.29 -6.89 -10.46
N PHE A 273 25.06 -6.89 -10.97
CA PHE A 273 24.33 -8.08 -11.40
C PHE A 273 23.08 -7.70 -12.20
N ASP A 274 22.55 -8.68 -12.93
CA ASP A 274 21.29 -8.56 -13.65
C ASP A 274 20.11 -9.00 -12.77
N VAL A 275 18.97 -8.33 -12.95
CA VAL A 275 17.70 -8.60 -12.27
C VAL A 275 16.59 -8.77 -13.29
N THR A 276 15.75 -9.78 -13.10
CA THR A 276 14.48 -9.94 -13.80
C THR A 276 13.35 -9.82 -12.80
N LEU A 277 12.42 -8.89 -13.05
CA LEU A 277 11.21 -8.71 -12.22
C LEU A 277 10.10 -9.67 -12.68
N ASN A 278 9.24 -10.04 -11.75
CA ASN A 278 7.99 -10.73 -12.02
C ASN A 278 6.77 -9.82 -11.78
N THR A 279 7.03 -8.51 -11.64
CA THR A 279 6.02 -7.45 -11.57
C THR A 279 6.08 -6.63 -12.84
N THR A 280 4.91 -6.26 -13.35
CA THR A 280 4.75 -5.56 -14.64
C THR A 280 4.87 -4.05 -14.45
N GLY A 281 5.48 -3.36 -15.42
CA GLY A 281 5.49 -1.88 -15.50
C GLY A 281 6.83 -1.23 -15.13
N LYS A 282 7.11 -0.10 -15.81
CA LYS A 282 8.36 0.66 -15.65
C LYS A 282 8.55 1.19 -14.21
N HIS A 283 7.46 1.61 -13.55
CA HIS A 283 7.52 2.09 -12.17
C HIS A 283 8.03 1.04 -11.18
N ASN A 284 7.86 -0.26 -11.49
CA ASN A 284 8.37 -1.34 -10.65
C ASN A 284 9.90 -1.50 -10.73
N ILE A 285 10.56 -0.93 -11.75
CA ILE A 285 12.02 -0.80 -11.75
C ILE A 285 12.48 0.12 -10.61
N LEU A 286 11.80 1.26 -10.41
CA LEU A 286 12.10 2.18 -9.31
C LEU A 286 11.82 1.53 -7.95
N ASN A 287 10.70 0.83 -7.78
CA ASN A 287 10.39 0.09 -6.57
C ASN A 287 11.45 -1.00 -6.26
N ALA A 288 11.92 -1.70 -7.30
CA ALA A 288 13.00 -2.68 -7.17
C ALA A 288 14.34 -2.03 -6.80
N LEU A 289 14.69 -0.89 -7.40
CA LEU A 289 15.91 -0.15 -7.06
C LEU A 289 15.92 0.36 -5.62
N ALA A 290 14.78 0.80 -5.08
CA ALA A 290 14.62 1.13 -3.68
C ALA A 290 14.91 -0.08 -2.78
N SER A 291 14.35 -1.25 -3.16
CA SER A 291 14.57 -2.51 -2.45
C SER A 291 16.01 -2.99 -2.55
N ILE A 292 16.65 -2.89 -3.73
CA ILE A 292 18.06 -3.24 -3.96
C ILE A 292 18.98 -2.31 -3.16
N SER A 293 18.72 -0.99 -3.14
CA SER A 293 19.50 -0.03 -2.37
C SER A 293 19.49 -0.36 -0.87
N THR A 294 18.31 -0.70 -0.36
CA THR A 294 18.13 -1.17 1.03
C THR A 294 18.88 -2.48 1.28
N SER A 295 18.83 -3.41 0.32
CA SER A 295 19.53 -4.71 0.43
C SER A 295 21.05 -4.55 0.42
N ILE A 296 21.58 -3.59 -0.32
CA ILE A 296 23.00 -3.23 -0.31
C ILE A 296 23.42 -2.72 1.08
N ILE A 297 22.63 -1.84 1.70
CA ILE A 297 22.87 -1.34 3.06
C ILE A 297 22.89 -2.50 4.08
N LEU A 298 21.98 -3.44 3.95
CA LEU A 298 21.86 -4.60 4.82
C LEU A 298 22.88 -5.72 4.50
N ASN A 299 23.74 -5.54 3.50
CA ASN A 299 24.70 -6.53 3.01
C ASN A 299 24.05 -7.88 2.64
N ILE A 300 22.85 -7.83 2.05
CA ILE A 300 22.15 -9.03 1.58
C ILE A 300 22.87 -9.59 0.35
N PRO A 301 23.15 -10.90 0.29
CA PRO A 301 23.78 -11.53 -0.88
C PRO A 301 22.99 -11.28 -2.17
N LYS A 302 23.71 -11.02 -3.28
CA LYS A 302 23.07 -10.73 -4.58
C LYS A 302 22.15 -11.85 -5.05
N GLU A 303 22.50 -13.10 -4.75
CA GLU A 303 21.70 -14.27 -5.10
C GLU A 303 20.29 -14.19 -4.46
N ALA A 304 20.21 -13.79 -3.20
CA ALA A 304 18.93 -13.60 -2.48
C ALA A 304 18.16 -12.39 -3.01
N ILE A 305 18.85 -11.32 -3.45
CA ILE A 305 18.20 -10.15 -4.07
C ILE A 305 17.56 -10.57 -5.40
N ILE A 306 18.31 -11.26 -6.26
CA ILE A 306 17.84 -11.72 -7.57
C ILE A 306 16.67 -12.69 -7.40
N GLU A 307 16.80 -13.68 -6.52
CA GLU A 307 15.76 -14.67 -6.25
C GLU A 307 14.49 -14.02 -5.66
N GLY A 308 14.65 -13.16 -4.67
CA GLY A 308 13.52 -12.48 -4.02
C GLY A 308 12.73 -11.60 -4.98
N LEU A 309 13.37 -10.86 -5.87
CA LEU A 309 12.71 -10.05 -6.89
C LEU A 309 12.04 -10.91 -7.98
N LEU A 310 12.68 -12.01 -8.40
CA LEU A 310 12.11 -12.94 -9.37
C LEU A 310 10.85 -13.65 -8.81
N ASN A 311 10.85 -14.00 -7.52
CA ASN A 311 9.73 -14.65 -6.86
C ASN A 311 8.60 -13.69 -6.47
N CYS A 312 8.86 -12.37 -6.45
CA CYS A 312 7.88 -11.36 -6.08
C CYS A 312 6.85 -11.15 -7.19
N LYS A 313 5.63 -11.63 -6.96
CA LYS A 313 4.49 -11.41 -7.88
C LYS A 313 3.78 -10.09 -7.63
N GLY A 314 4.25 -9.27 -6.68
CA GLY A 314 3.56 -8.08 -6.19
C GLY A 314 2.58 -8.40 -5.06
N ALA A 315 1.78 -7.41 -4.68
CA ALA A 315 0.66 -7.59 -3.75
C ALA A 315 -0.63 -7.76 -4.54
N HIS A 316 -1.62 -8.44 -3.95
CA HIS A 316 -2.95 -8.53 -4.54
C HIS A 316 -3.53 -7.13 -4.81
N LYS A 317 -4.36 -7.02 -5.84
CA LYS A 317 -4.94 -5.77 -6.33
C LYS A 317 -3.91 -4.75 -6.85
N ARG A 318 -2.74 -5.20 -7.33
CA ARG A 318 -1.72 -4.36 -7.96
C ARG A 318 -1.36 -4.95 -9.32
N PHE A 319 -2.06 -4.49 -10.37
CA PHE A 319 -2.01 -5.02 -11.73
C PHE A 319 -2.15 -6.55 -11.76
N GLU A 320 -3.13 -7.04 -10.99
CA GLU A 320 -3.34 -8.45 -10.73
C GLU A 320 -4.09 -9.13 -11.87
N TYR A 321 -3.52 -10.16 -12.47
CA TYR A 321 -4.24 -11.01 -13.44
C TYR A 321 -5.34 -11.80 -12.72
N LYS A 322 -6.59 -11.62 -13.14
CA LYS A 322 -7.77 -12.29 -12.53
C LYS A 322 -8.25 -13.49 -13.35
N GLY A 323 -7.98 -13.52 -14.65
CA GLY A 323 -8.44 -14.56 -15.55
C GLY A 323 -8.76 -14.04 -16.95
N GLU A 324 -9.47 -14.84 -17.72
CA GLU A 324 -9.89 -14.50 -19.09
C GLU A 324 -11.40 -14.65 -19.26
N PHE A 325 -12.00 -13.76 -20.03
CA PHE A 325 -13.39 -13.82 -20.48
C PHE A 325 -13.44 -13.67 -21.99
N ASN A 326 -13.98 -14.68 -22.71
CA ASN A 326 -14.04 -14.70 -24.19
C ASN A 326 -12.69 -14.40 -24.88
N GLY A 327 -11.57 -14.78 -24.27
CA GLY A 327 -10.22 -14.50 -24.76
C GLY A 327 -9.72 -13.08 -24.51
N ALA A 328 -10.47 -12.24 -23.81
CA ALA A 328 -10.01 -10.97 -23.25
C ALA A 328 -9.43 -11.19 -21.84
N THR A 329 -8.29 -10.60 -21.57
CA THR A 329 -7.60 -10.69 -20.26
C THR A 329 -8.21 -9.71 -19.27
N ILE A 330 -8.54 -10.17 -18.06
CA ILE A 330 -9.04 -9.34 -16.96
C ILE A 330 -7.92 -9.08 -15.97
N ILE A 331 -7.66 -7.80 -15.67
CA ILE A 331 -6.64 -7.31 -14.73
C ILE A 331 -7.32 -6.38 -13.73
N ASP A 332 -6.99 -6.53 -12.44
CA ASP A 332 -7.47 -5.68 -11.36
C ASP A 332 -6.36 -4.82 -10.78
N ASP A 333 -6.64 -3.53 -10.56
CA ASP A 333 -5.69 -2.60 -9.97
C ASP A 333 -6.38 -1.66 -8.96
N TYR A 334 -5.78 -1.51 -7.81
CA TYR A 334 -6.23 -0.64 -6.73
C TYR A 334 -5.97 0.85 -7.00
N ALA A 335 -5.37 1.20 -8.14
CA ALA A 335 -5.06 2.57 -8.55
C ALA A 335 -6.29 3.49 -8.41
N HIS A 336 -6.13 4.59 -7.71
CA HIS A 336 -7.21 5.52 -7.39
C HIS A 336 -6.77 7.00 -7.39
N HIS A 337 -5.50 7.25 -7.66
CA HIS A 337 -4.92 8.56 -7.92
C HIS A 337 -4.59 8.71 -9.42
N PRO A 338 -4.73 9.88 -10.06
CA PRO A 338 -4.46 10.05 -11.50
C PRO A 338 -3.09 9.53 -11.94
N VAL A 339 -2.05 9.77 -11.15
CA VAL A 339 -0.67 9.26 -11.41
C VAL A 339 -0.62 7.73 -11.41
N GLU A 340 -1.32 7.08 -10.47
CA GLU A 340 -1.40 5.62 -10.41
C GLU A 340 -2.16 5.05 -11.62
N ILE A 341 -3.27 5.69 -12.01
CA ILE A 341 -4.09 5.29 -13.18
C ILE A 341 -3.25 5.39 -14.45
N ASP A 342 -2.53 6.50 -14.64
CA ASP A 342 -1.64 6.66 -15.78
C ASP A 342 -0.54 5.59 -15.81
N ALA A 343 0.04 5.24 -14.66
CA ALA A 343 1.02 4.16 -14.53
C ALA A 343 0.41 2.79 -14.86
N THR A 344 -0.82 2.51 -14.40
CA THR A 344 -1.57 1.28 -14.71
C THR A 344 -1.84 1.17 -16.21
N LEU A 345 -2.33 2.23 -16.84
CA LEU A 345 -2.59 2.26 -18.29
C LEU A 345 -1.30 2.19 -19.11
N SER A 346 -0.23 2.85 -18.66
CA SER A 346 1.10 2.73 -19.28
C SER A 346 1.61 1.29 -19.22
N THR A 347 1.38 0.62 -18.10
CA THR A 347 1.74 -0.79 -17.92
C THR A 347 0.94 -1.71 -18.83
N ALA A 348 -0.38 -1.48 -18.97
CA ALA A 348 -1.23 -2.21 -19.88
C ALA A 348 -0.75 -2.10 -21.33
N ASN A 349 -0.26 -0.93 -21.73
CA ASN A 349 0.28 -0.70 -23.08
C ASN A 349 1.63 -1.42 -23.35
N LEU A 350 2.33 -1.95 -22.33
CA LEU A 350 3.50 -2.81 -22.52
C LEU A 350 3.13 -4.26 -22.88
N ILE A 351 1.89 -4.66 -22.62
CA ILE A 351 1.39 -6.00 -22.91
C ILE A 351 0.78 -5.99 -24.33
N LYS A 352 0.99 -7.05 -25.09
CA LYS A 352 0.36 -7.18 -26.39
C LYS A 352 -1.16 -7.28 -26.22
N HIS A 353 -1.89 -6.36 -26.84
CA HIS A 353 -3.34 -6.28 -26.78
C HIS A 353 -3.94 -5.75 -28.09
N ASN A 354 -5.26 -5.88 -28.24
CA ASN A 354 -6.03 -5.25 -29.31
C ASN A 354 -6.65 -3.94 -28.84
N LYS A 355 -7.42 -3.98 -27.74
CA LYS A 355 -8.05 -2.80 -27.09
C LYS A 355 -7.91 -2.87 -25.59
N ILE A 356 -7.86 -1.70 -24.95
CA ILE A 356 -7.91 -1.52 -23.49
C ILE A 356 -9.25 -0.92 -23.11
N TYR A 357 -10.09 -1.70 -22.42
CA TYR A 357 -11.27 -1.24 -21.70
C TYR A 357 -10.89 -0.92 -20.26
N CYS A 358 -10.92 0.34 -19.88
CA CYS A 358 -10.69 0.79 -18.51
C CYS A 358 -12.02 0.97 -17.80
N VAL A 359 -12.31 0.14 -16.81
CA VAL A 359 -13.45 0.33 -15.89
C VAL A 359 -12.93 1.04 -14.67
N PHE A 360 -13.28 2.31 -14.50
CA PHE A 360 -12.80 3.12 -13.39
C PHE A 360 -13.93 3.46 -12.42
N GLN A 361 -13.66 3.25 -11.11
CA GLN A 361 -14.52 3.68 -10.02
C GLN A 361 -13.80 4.74 -9.18
N PRO A 362 -14.19 6.02 -9.27
CA PRO A 362 -13.58 7.06 -8.43
C PRO A 362 -13.79 6.75 -6.94
N HIS A 363 -12.78 7.03 -6.14
CA HIS A 363 -12.81 6.75 -4.70
C HIS A 363 -12.84 8.05 -3.90
N THR A 364 -13.92 8.27 -3.15
CA THR A 364 -14.33 9.44 -2.36
C THR A 364 -14.69 10.70 -3.17
N PHE A 365 -15.67 11.44 -2.68
CA PHE A 365 -16.12 12.69 -3.30
C PHE A 365 -15.04 13.78 -3.19
N THR A 366 -14.38 13.86 -2.02
CA THR A 366 -13.35 14.88 -1.77
C THR A 366 -12.19 14.74 -2.75
N ARG A 367 -11.62 13.53 -2.91
CA ARG A 367 -10.52 13.30 -3.86
C ARG A 367 -10.96 13.55 -5.30
N THR A 368 -12.13 13.05 -5.70
CA THR A 368 -12.66 13.24 -7.05
C THR A 368 -12.82 14.73 -7.37
N LYS A 369 -13.27 15.55 -6.39
CA LYS A 369 -13.39 17.00 -6.56
C LYS A 369 -12.05 17.70 -6.61
N THR A 370 -11.13 17.34 -5.72
CA THR A 370 -9.83 18.01 -5.60
C THR A 370 -8.93 17.77 -6.81
N LEU A 371 -8.96 16.54 -7.36
CA LEU A 371 -8.14 16.12 -8.51
C LEU A 371 -8.97 16.02 -9.81
N PHE A 372 -10.02 16.84 -9.92
CA PHE A 372 -10.99 16.74 -11.03
C PHE A 372 -10.32 16.92 -12.39
N ASP A 373 -9.46 17.92 -12.52
CA ASP A 373 -8.77 18.25 -13.77
C ASP A 373 -7.74 17.17 -14.14
N GLU A 374 -7.02 16.63 -13.14
CA GLU A 374 -6.08 15.54 -13.33
C GLU A 374 -6.81 14.25 -13.74
N PHE A 375 -7.94 13.92 -13.11
CA PHE A 375 -8.77 12.79 -13.53
C PHE A 375 -9.31 12.96 -14.94
N THR A 376 -9.64 14.18 -15.35
CA THR A 376 -10.13 14.45 -16.71
C THR A 376 -9.11 14.04 -17.76
N ASN A 377 -7.81 14.07 -17.46
CA ASN A 377 -6.73 13.91 -18.43
C ASN A 377 -5.94 12.58 -18.34
N CYS A 378 -6.15 11.75 -17.30
CA CYS A 378 -5.28 10.58 -17.03
C CYS A 378 -5.65 9.31 -17.83
N PHE A 379 -6.72 9.30 -18.61
CA PHE A 379 -7.21 8.09 -19.28
C PHE A 379 -6.82 7.96 -20.77
N SER A 380 -6.05 8.88 -21.31
CA SER A 380 -5.72 8.95 -22.76
C SER A 380 -5.05 7.70 -23.35
N LYS A 381 -4.54 6.79 -22.50
CA LYS A 381 -3.90 5.53 -22.88
C LYS A 381 -4.85 4.33 -22.96
N ALA A 382 -6.13 4.50 -22.64
CA ALA A 382 -7.19 3.51 -22.84
C ALA A 382 -7.95 3.77 -24.15
N ASP A 383 -8.48 2.72 -24.77
CA ASP A 383 -9.34 2.87 -25.98
C ASP A 383 -10.77 3.23 -25.61
N GLU A 384 -11.25 2.77 -24.45
CA GLU A 384 -12.59 3.05 -23.95
C GLU A 384 -12.60 3.09 -22.43
N LEU A 385 -13.17 4.15 -21.86
CA LEU A 385 -13.38 4.32 -20.43
C LEU A 385 -14.84 4.03 -20.07
N ILE A 386 -15.03 3.13 -19.12
CA ILE A 386 -16.30 2.87 -18.46
C ILE A 386 -16.22 3.46 -17.05
N LEU A 387 -16.90 4.58 -16.83
CA LEU A 387 -16.86 5.31 -15.57
C LEU A 387 -18.04 4.90 -14.70
N MET A 388 -17.74 4.37 -13.50
CA MET A 388 -18.74 3.99 -12.50
C MET A 388 -19.05 5.13 -11.54
N ASP A 389 -20.09 4.95 -10.72
CA ASP A 389 -20.42 5.89 -9.66
C ASP A 389 -19.29 5.97 -8.61
N ILE A 390 -19.15 7.16 -7.97
CA ILE A 390 -18.14 7.39 -6.97
C ILE A 390 -18.36 6.47 -5.76
N TYR A 391 -17.34 5.72 -5.39
CA TYR A 391 -17.34 4.94 -4.15
C TYR A 391 -17.12 5.87 -2.96
N ALA A 392 -18.16 6.07 -2.16
CA ALA A 392 -18.17 7.05 -1.08
C ALA A 392 -17.21 6.72 0.09
N ALA A 393 -16.89 5.43 0.29
CA ALA A 393 -16.14 4.94 1.44
C ALA A 393 -16.75 5.43 2.78
N ARG A 394 -16.14 6.44 3.41
CA ARG A 394 -16.60 7.02 4.70
C ARG A 394 -17.30 8.37 4.54
N GLU A 395 -17.29 8.92 3.33
CA GLU A 395 -17.86 10.23 3.05
C GLU A 395 -19.37 10.13 2.83
N LYS A 396 -20.08 11.23 3.12
CA LYS A 396 -21.46 11.40 2.71
C LYS A 396 -21.47 12.13 1.38
N ASP A 397 -22.37 11.73 0.49
CA ASP A 397 -22.61 12.50 -0.73
C ASP A 397 -23.21 13.86 -0.36
N THR A 398 -22.48 14.91 -0.72
CA THR A 398 -22.88 16.31 -0.49
C THR A 398 -23.29 17.00 -1.79
N GLY A 399 -23.33 16.29 -2.91
CA GLY A 399 -23.65 16.83 -4.22
C GLY A 399 -22.56 17.74 -4.83
N LEU A 400 -21.34 17.73 -4.26
CA LEU A 400 -20.21 18.58 -4.73
C LEU A 400 -19.64 18.15 -6.06
N VAL A 401 -19.70 16.85 -6.37
CA VAL A 401 -19.20 16.25 -7.60
C VAL A 401 -19.93 14.94 -7.85
N SER A 402 -20.11 14.60 -9.12
CA SER A 402 -20.66 13.30 -9.54
C SER A 402 -19.81 12.65 -10.64
N SER A 403 -19.95 11.33 -10.80
CA SER A 403 -19.32 10.61 -11.89
C SER A 403 -19.81 11.09 -13.26
N ASN A 404 -21.07 11.56 -13.37
CA ASN A 404 -21.59 12.12 -14.61
C ASN A 404 -20.88 13.42 -15.00
N GLN A 405 -20.65 14.34 -14.04
CA GLN A 405 -19.89 15.57 -14.29
C GLN A 405 -18.45 15.27 -14.73
N LEU A 406 -17.81 14.28 -14.09
CA LEU A 406 -16.47 13.85 -14.49
C LEU A 406 -16.48 13.20 -15.88
N GLY A 407 -17.46 12.34 -16.17
CA GLY A 407 -17.63 11.74 -17.50
C GLY A 407 -17.85 12.76 -18.61
N ASP A 408 -18.67 13.81 -18.35
CA ASP A 408 -18.86 14.91 -19.29
C ASP A 408 -17.56 15.66 -19.58
N ALA A 409 -16.76 15.96 -18.54
CA ALA A 409 -15.46 16.61 -18.69
C ALA A 409 -14.47 15.74 -19.49
N ILE A 410 -14.42 14.43 -19.21
CA ILE A 410 -13.55 13.49 -19.92
C ILE A 410 -13.96 13.38 -21.41
N ARG A 411 -15.26 13.31 -21.72
CA ARG A 411 -15.74 13.30 -23.12
C ARG A 411 -15.32 14.52 -23.91
N ASN A 412 -15.14 15.68 -23.25
CA ASN A 412 -14.66 16.90 -23.88
C ASN A 412 -13.17 16.84 -24.27
N THR A 413 -12.42 15.81 -23.81
CA THR A 413 -11.03 15.55 -24.23
C THR A 413 -10.90 14.55 -25.38
N ASP A 414 -11.99 14.30 -26.12
CA ASP A 414 -12.09 13.28 -27.19
C ASP A 414 -11.93 11.83 -26.71
N MET A 415 -11.93 11.58 -25.39
CA MET A 415 -11.89 10.23 -24.82
C MET A 415 -13.26 9.54 -24.98
N ASN A 416 -13.26 8.31 -25.51
CA ASN A 416 -14.46 7.47 -25.55
C ASN A 416 -14.84 7.04 -24.12
N CYS A 417 -15.80 7.75 -23.51
CA CYS A 417 -16.20 7.55 -22.12
C CYS A 417 -17.72 7.35 -22.01
N ILE A 418 -18.12 6.29 -21.32
CA ILE A 418 -19.51 6.03 -20.96
C ILE A 418 -19.66 5.94 -19.42
N ASN A 419 -20.79 6.40 -18.89
CA ASN A 419 -21.14 6.23 -17.48
C ASN A 419 -22.10 5.04 -17.34
N LEU A 420 -21.76 4.11 -16.44
CA LEU A 420 -22.64 2.99 -16.04
C LEU A 420 -22.66 2.89 -14.52
N HIS A 421 -23.81 2.55 -13.93
CA HIS A 421 -24.08 2.76 -12.51
C HIS A 421 -24.00 1.50 -11.64
N SER A 422 -23.95 0.31 -12.27
CA SER A 422 -23.85 -0.94 -11.52
C SER A 422 -22.83 -1.91 -12.12
N HIS A 423 -22.22 -2.74 -11.25
CA HIS A 423 -21.28 -3.79 -11.68
C HIS A 423 -21.88 -4.70 -12.75
N LYS A 424 -23.19 -5.01 -12.65
CA LYS A 424 -23.88 -5.85 -13.61
C LYS A 424 -24.02 -5.18 -14.96
N GLU A 425 -24.42 -3.90 -15.03
CA GLU A 425 -24.50 -3.14 -16.29
C GLU A 425 -23.16 -3.08 -16.99
N VAL A 426 -22.06 -2.82 -16.25
CA VAL A 426 -20.71 -2.81 -16.78
C VAL A 426 -20.33 -4.19 -17.34
N ALA A 427 -20.56 -5.26 -16.55
CA ALA A 427 -20.25 -6.62 -16.99
C ALA A 427 -21.11 -7.05 -18.20
N ASP A 428 -22.39 -6.67 -18.27
CA ASP A 428 -23.27 -6.94 -19.42
C ASP A 428 -22.86 -6.15 -20.67
N TYR A 429 -22.35 -4.94 -20.48
CA TYR A 429 -21.81 -4.12 -21.57
C TYR A 429 -20.52 -4.74 -22.14
N LEU A 430 -19.55 -5.05 -21.26
CA LEU A 430 -18.28 -5.66 -21.67
C LEU A 430 -18.46 -7.05 -22.28
N ALA A 431 -19.42 -7.84 -21.79
CA ALA A 431 -19.73 -9.16 -22.35
C ALA A 431 -20.19 -9.11 -23.83
N LYS A 432 -20.70 -7.98 -24.29
CA LYS A 432 -21.11 -7.76 -25.70
C LYS A 432 -20.00 -7.14 -26.55
N LYS A 433 -19.02 -6.51 -25.94
CA LYS A 433 -17.99 -5.71 -26.63
C LYS A 433 -16.65 -6.40 -26.70
N ALA A 434 -16.22 -7.04 -25.60
CA ALA A 434 -14.90 -7.61 -25.48
C ALA A 434 -14.68 -8.78 -26.43
N SER A 435 -13.53 -8.77 -27.05
CA SER A 435 -13.08 -9.73 -28.07
C SER A 435 -11.74 -10.36 -27.65
N PRO A 436 -11.36 -11.52 -28.24
CA PRO A 436 -10.09 -12.13 -27.95
C PRO A 436 -8.92 -11.17 -28.16
N GLY A 437 -8.01 -11.12 -27.20
CA GLY A 437 -6.84 -10.24 -27.22
C GLY A 437 -7.07 -8.85 -26.66
N ASP A 438 -8.28 -8.52 -26.20
CA ASP A 438 -8.53 -7.27 -25.47
C ASP A 438 -8.07 -7.36 -24.01
N LEU A 439 -7.82 -6.19 -23.40
CA LEU A 439 -7.59 -6.05 -21.95
C LEU A 439 -8.79 -5.38 -21.30
N ILE A 440 -9.27 -5.95 -20.21
CA ILE A 440 -10.29 -5.35 -19.35
C ILE A 440 -9.60 -5.03 -18.02
N LEU A 441 -9.46 -3.74 -17.72
CA LEU A 441 -8.87 -3.26 -16.49
C LEU A 441 -9.98 -2.83 -15.53
N THR A 442 -10.07 -3.42 -14.33
CA THR A 442 -10.88 -2.92 -13.22
C THR A 442 -9.98 -2.06 -12.33
N VAL A 443 -10.25 -0.76 -12.27
CA VAL A 443 -9.35 0.23 -11.65
C VAL A 443 -10.08 1.01 -10.56
N GLY A 444 -9.60 0.95 -9.33
CA GLY A 444 -10.17 1.68 -8.20
C GLY A 444 -9.98 1.00 -6.84
N ALA A 445 -10.05 1.81 -5.78
CA ALA A 445 -9.90 1.36 -4.39
C ALA A 445 -11.21 0.88 -3.74
N GLY A 446 -12.32 0.88 -4.51
CA GLY A 446 -13.64 0.45 -4.06
C GLY A 446 -13.92 -1.03 -4.36
N ASP A 447 -15.11 -1.29 -4.89
CA ASP A 447 -15.62 -2.62 -5.20
C ASP A 447 -15.70 -2.92 -6.71
N VAL A 448 -15.02 -2.14 -7.53
CA VAL A 448 -14.95 -2.28 -9.00
C VAL A 448 -14.46 -3.66 -9.45
N VAL A 449 -13.63 -4.33 -8.66
CA VAL A 449 -13.15 -5.71 -8.89
C VAL A 449 -14.30 -6.69 -9.14
N ASN A 450 -15.47 -6.45 -8.56
CA ASN A 450 -16.67 -7.28 -8.74
C ASN A 450 -17.13 -7.35 -10.20
N VAL A 451 -16.82 -6.37 -11.04
CA VAL A 451 -17.10 -6.41 -12.49
C VAL A 451 -16.33 -7.57 -13.14
N GLY A 452 -15.04 -7.68 -12.85
CA GLY A 452 -14.20 -8.80 -13.31
C GLY A 452 -14.71 -10.15 -12.80
N GLU A 453 -15.07 -10.22 -11.52
CA GLU A 453 -15.61 -11.46 -10.93
C GLU A 453 -16.94 -11.89 -11.55
N ILE A 454 -17.83 -10.94 -11.92
CA ILE A 454 -19.07 -11.25 -12.63
C ILE A 454 -18.79 -11.78 -14.04
N LEU A 455 -17.82 -11.20 -14.76
CA LEU A 455 -17.42 -11.67 -16.08
C LEU A 455 -16.84 -13.09 -16.03
N LEU A 456 -15.99 -13.39 -15.03
CA LEU A 456 -15.39 -14.72 -14.89
C LEU A 456 -16.37 -15.82 -14.51
N LYS A 457 -17.57 -15.46 -14.03
CA LYS A 457 -18.67 -16.41 -13.70
C LYS A 457 -19.64 -16.62 -14.85
N LYS A 458 -19.53 -15.87 -15.95
CA LYS A 458 -20.34 -16.01 -17.18
C LYS A 458 -19.73 -17.02 -18.14
#